data_5d34add47ca674d703b708067eb977c0
#
_entry.id   5d34add47ca674d703b708067eb977c0
#
_cell.length_a   1.000
_cell.length_b   1.000
_cell.length_c   1.000
_cell.angle_alpha   90.00
_cell.angle_beta   90.00
_cell.angle_gamma   90.00
#
_symmetry.space_group_name_H-M   'P 1'
#
loop_
_entity.id
_entity.type
_entity.pdbx_description
1 polymer ?
#
loop_
_entity_poly.entity_id
_entity_poly.type
_entity_poly.pdbx_seq_one_letter_code
_entity_poly.pdbx_strand_id
1 'polypeptide(L)'
;MSQSRFINAAVVALSLLAVVPASAQETPPEGTAFVYLNSAEIIQSQPDFAEMTRTFDQEIAERRTELQEQATAVDSLLRAYQEQESVFSPQMREEKQRQIRTEQQTLQARRLEIENELGDRQQELLRPILERVGNAIEQVRAERNYSMVFDISTEGVVAADPSLDITQLVRARVGGGAADTASSQP
;
A
#
# COMPACT_ATOMS: atom_id res chain seq x y z
N MET A 1 47.80 -50.35 -79.97
CA MET A 1 48.84 -49.32 -80.18
C MET A 1 48.16 -47.94 -80.07
N SER A 2 48.80 -47.14 -79.24
CA SER A 2 48.86 -45.66 -79.28
C SER A 2 47.71 -44.90 -78.67
N GLN A 3 47.97 -44.48 -77.45
CA GLN A 3 48.38 -43.13 -76.94
C GLN A 3 47.26 -42.09 -77.01
N SER A 4 46.85 -41.76 -75.81
CA SER A 4 47.06 -40.47 -75.11
C SER A 4 46.47 -39.24 -75.76
N ARG A 5 45.67 -38.53 -74.98
CA ARG A 5 46.09 -37.19 -74.54
C ARG A 5 45.04 -36.59 -73.63
N PHE A 6 45.53 -36.20 -72.43
CA PHE A 6 44.86 -35.42 -71.38
C PHE A 6 44.48 -34.04 -71.87
N ILE A 7 43.28 -33.56 -71.51
CA ILE A 7 43.03 -32.13 -71.39
C ILE A 7 42.30 -31.90 -70.07
N ASN A 8 43.01 -31.27 -69.11
CA ASN A 8 42.48 -30.77 -67.89
C ASN A 8 41.58 -29.56 -68.15
N ALA A 9 40.32 -29.65 -67.76
CA ALA A 9 39.49 -28.50 -67.65
C ALA A 9 39.25 -28.24 -66.13
N ALA A 10 39.96 -27.26 -65.62
CA ALA A 10 39.76 -26.80 -64.24
C ALA A 10 38.43 -26.00 -64.15
N VAL A 11 37.45 -26.61 -63.47
CA VAL A 11 36.23 -25.96 -63.11
C VAL A 11 36.49 -25.27 -61.78
N VAL A 12 36.68 -23.93 -61.76
CA VAL A 12 36.69 -23.09 -60.58
C VAL A 12 35.26 -22.92 -60.10
N ALA A 13 34.88 -23.68 -59.07
CA ALA A 13 33.63 -23.47 -58.35
C ALA A 13 33.80 -22.31 -57.41
N LEU A 14 33.24 -21.19 -57.76
CA LEU A 14 33.11 -19.99 -56.92
C LEU A 14 32.01 -20.26 -55.89
N SER A 15 32.40 -20.70 -54.69
CA SER A 15 31.49 -20.87 -53.53
C SER A 15 31.14 -19.51 -52.95
N LEU A 16 29.92 -19.01 -53.26
CA LEU A 16 29.31 -17.87 -52.55
C LEU A 16 28.97 -18.37 -51.13
N LEU A 17 29.77 -17.98 -50.13
CA LEU A 17 29.39 -18.05 -48.74
C LEU A 17 28.29 -17.00 -48.50
N ALA A 18 27.03 -17.45 -48.42
CA ALA A 18 25.94 -16.65 -47.90
C ALA A 18 26.15 -16.52 -46.39
N VAL A 19 26.66 -15.36 -45.96
CA VAL A 19 26.63 -14.95 -44.52
C VAL A 19 25.17 -14.69 -44.16
N VAL A 20 24.52 -15.69 -43.54
CA VAL A 20 23.23 -15.50 -42.89
C VAL A 20 23.52 -14.68 -41.62
N PRO A 21 22.94 -13.48 -41.47
CA PRO A 21 23.04 -12.80 -40.20
C PRO A 21 22.33 -13.68 -39.15
N ALA A 22 23.08 -14.24 -38.22
CA ALA A 22 22.53 -14.84 -37.03
C ALA A 22 21.78 -13.71 -36.29
N SER A 23 20.45 -13.69 -36.47
CA SER A 23 19.59 -12.92 -35.58
C SER A 23 19.86 -13.48 -34.19
N ALA A 24 20.60 -12.72 -33.38
CA ALA A 24 20.72 -12.99 -31.97
C ALA A 24 19.30 -12.93 -31.42
N GLN A 25 18.66 -14.09 -31.27
CA GLN A 25 17.51 -14.22 -30.40
C GLN A 25 18.04 -13.87 -29.01
N GLU A 26 17.74 -12.66 -28.56
CA GLU A 26 17.89 -12.32 -27.18
C GLU A 26 17.07 -13.36 -26.40
N THR A 27 17.75 -14.34 -25.84
CA THR A 27 17.16 -15.22 -24.83
C THR A 27 16.65 -14.32 -23.73
N PRO A 28 15.35 -14.37 -23.38
CA PRO A 28 14.85 -13.63 -22.22
C PRO A 28 15.76 -13.96 -21.03
N PRO A 29 16.11 -12.98 -20.18
CA PRO A 29 16.95 -13.25 -19.02
C PRO A 29 16.32 -14.40 -18.23
N GLU A 30 17.13 -15.41 -17.87
CA GLU A 30 16.72 -16.48 -16.98
C GLU A 30 16.14 -15.83 -15.72
N GLY A 31 14.84 -16.05 -15.43
CA GLY A 31 14.16 -15.41 -14.31
C GLY A 31 12.94 -14.56 -14.69
N THR A 32 12.42 -14.63 -15.92
CA THR A 32 11.20 -13.91 -16.34
C THR A 32 9.92 -14.57 -15.82
N ALA A 33 9.87 -14.93 -14.55
CA ALA A 33 8.62 -15.34 -13.94
C ALA A 33 7.89 -14.12 -13.39
N PHE A 34 6.71 -13.86 -13.93
CA PHE A 34 5.75 -12.89 -13.40
C PHE A 34 4.82 -13.64 -12.45
N VAL A 35 4.65 -13.12 -11.26
CA VAL A 35 3.78 -13.71 -10.24
C VAL A 35 2.90 -12.63 -9.65
N TYR A 36 1.88 -13.02 -8.90
CA TYR A 36 1.02 -12.08 -8.22
C TYR A 36 0.74 -12.49 -6.77
N LEU A 37 0.28 -11.53 -5.99
CA LEU A 37 -0.17 -11.72 -4.62
C LEU A 37 -1.33 -10.78 -4.31
N ASN A 38 -2.01 -11.05 -3.21
CA ASN A 38 -2.99 -10.17 -2.59
C ASN A 38 -2.41 -9.58 -1.29
N SER A 39 -1.85 -8.38 -1.38
CA SER A 39 -1.24 -7.72 -0.21
C SER A 39 -2.26 -7.41 0.89
N ALA A 40 -3.50 -7.06 0.53
CA ALA A 40 -4.55 -6.80 1.50
C ALA A 40 -4.88 -8.04 2.34
N GLU A 41 -4.92 -9.22 1.73
CA GLU A 41 -5.11 -10.49 2.45
C GLU A 41 -3.96 -10.78 3.41
N ILE A 42 -2.72 -10.54 2.97
CA ILE A 42 -1.52 -10.72 3.79
C ILE A 42 -1.56 -9.78 4.99
N ILE A 43 -1.82 -8.49 4.78
CA ILE A 43 -1.88 -7.46 5.82
C ILE A 43 -2.97 -7.80 6.85
N GLN A 44 -4.18 -8.10 6.40
CA GLN A 44 -5.31 -8.43 7.27
C GLN A 44 -5.10 -9.70 8.08
N SER A 45 -4.28 -10.63 7.59
CA SER A 45 -3.95 -11.87 8.29
C SER A 45 -2.92 -11.69 9.42
N GLN A 46 -2.30 -10.52 9.53
CA GLN A 46 -1.30 -10.26 10.57
C GLN A 46 -1.95 -10.07 11.94
N PRO A 47 -1.43 -10.67 13.02
CA PRO A 47 -2.00 -10.53 14.36
C PRO A 47 -2.00 -9.08 14.86
N ASP A 48 -0.96 -8.32 14.55
CA ASP A 48 -0.84 -6.90 14.91
C ASP A 48 -1.76 -5.99 14.08
N PHE A 49 -2.28 -6.42 12.92
CA PHE A 49 -3.33 -5.71 12.21
C PHE A 49 -4.64 -5.67 13.02
N ALA A 50 -5.02 -6.78 13.64
CA ALA A 50 -6.21 -6.83 14.50
C ALA A 50 -6.04 -5.98 15.76
N GLU A 51 -4.83 -5.92 16.32
CA GLU A 51 -4.51 -5.05 17.46
C GLU A 51 -4.54 -3.57 17.05
N MET A 52 -3.90 -3.24 15.94
CA MET A 52 -3.93 -1.90 15.35
C MET A 52 -5.35 -1.41 15.12
N THR A 53 -6.21 -2.26 14.52
CA THR A 53 -7.62 -1.90 14.26
C THR A 53 -8.36 -1.60 15.58
N ARG A 54 -8.19 -2.44 16.61
CA ARG A 54 -8.82 -2.18 17.92
C ARG A 54 -8.33 -0.89 18.57
N THR A 55 -7.03 -0.61 18.52
CA THR A 55 -6.45 0.61 19.05
C THR A 55 -7.01 1.83 18.32
N PHE A 56 -7.06 1.78 17.00
CA PHE A 56 -7.59 2.86 16.19
C PHE A 56 -9.08 3.09 16.41
N ASP A 57 -9.89 2.03 16.54
CA ASP A 57 -11.32 2.13 16.85
C ASP A 57 -11.56 2.77 18.24
N GLN A 58 -10.71 2.48 19.21
CA GLN A 58 -10.77 3.14 20.53
C GLN A 58 -10.46 4.63 20.43
N GLU A 59 -9.40 5.01 19.71
CA GLU A 59 -9.05 6.40 19.47
C GLU A 59 -10.18 7.16 18.74
N ILE A 60 -10.81 6.55 17.75
CA ILE A 60 -12.01 7.13 17.08
C ILE A 60 -13.15 7.34 18.09
N ALA A 61 -13.42 6.38 18.95
CA ALA A 61 -14.49 6.49 19.95
C ALA A 61 -14.21 7.61 20.96
N GLU A 62 -12.96 7.77 21.41
CA GLU A 62 -12.54 8.88 22.27
C GLU A 62 -12.73 10.23 21.61
N ARG A 63 -12.27 10.39 20.36
CA ARG A 63 -12.43 11.64 19.61
C ARG A 63 -13.89 11.99 19.34
N ARG A 64 -14.72 10.97 19.09
CA ARG A 64 -16.17 11.16 18.93
C ARG A 64 -16.81 11.66 20.24
N THR A 65 -16.39 11.11 21.38
CA THR A 65 -16.88 11.56 22.70
C THR A 65 -16.46 13.00 22.96
N GLU A 66 -15.20 13.37 22.71
CA GLU A 66 -14.69 14.74 22.82
C GLU A 66 -15.54 15.73 22.01
N LEU A 67 -15.80 15.44 20.73
CA LEU A 67 -16.62 16.28 19.87
C LEU A 67 -18.07 16.39 20.37
N GLN A 68 -18.62 15.29 20.88
CA GLN A 68 -19.98 15.27 21.43
C GLN A 68 -20.10 16.14 22.69
N GLU A 69 -19.12 16.11 23.57
CA GLU A 69 -19.07 16.95 24.77
C GLU A 69 -18.98 18.43 24.40
N GLN A 70 -18.10 18.79 23.46
CA GLN A 70 -17.98 20.16 22.96
C GLN A 70 -19.27 20.64 22.28
N ALA A 71 -19.89 19.80 21.45
CA ALA A 71 -21.16 20.12 20.82
C ALA A 71 -22.27 20.36 21.86
N THR A 72 -22.33 19.52 22.88
CA THR A 72 -23.28 19.67 24.00
C THR A 72 -23.05 20.96 24.79
N ALA A 73 -21.81 21.36 24.98
CA ALA A 73 -21.46 22.62 25.64
C ALA A 73 -21.94 23.85 24.82
N VAL A 74 -21.74 23.80 23.48
CA VAL A 74 -22.24 24.85 22.56
C VAL A 74 -23.75 24.94 22.61
N ASP A 75 -24.46 23.80 22.54
CA ASP A 75 -25.92 23.72 22.62
C ASP A 75 -26.44 24.28 23.96
N SER A 76 -25.75 23.99 25.06
CA SER A 76 -26.09 24.50 26.38
C SER A 76 -25.94 26.02 26.49
N LEU A 77 -24.86 26.59 25.93
CA LEU A 77 -24.65 28.02 25.83
C LEU A 77 -25.75 28.71 25.00
N LEU A 78 -26.12 28.09 23.89
CA LEU A 78 -27.17 28.62 23.02
C LEU A 78 -28.54 28.62 23.72
N ARG A 79 -28.92 27.54 24.40
CA ARG A 79 -30.17 27.47 25.18
C ARG A 79 -30.18 28.47 26.31
N ALA A 80 -29.11 28.56 27.09
CA ALA A 80 -29.01 29.53 28.18
C ALA A 80 -29.10 30.98 27.67
N TYR A 81 -28.55 31.29 26.50
CA TYR A 81 -28.71 32.58 25.87
C TYR A 81 -30.18 32.83 25.48
N GLN A 82 -30.85 31.89 24.82
CA GLN A 82 -32.25 32.02 24.39
C GLN A 82 -33.21 32.24 25.57
N GLU A 83 -33.00 31.56 26.69
CA GLU A 83 -33.83 31.67 27.90
C GLU A 83 -33.67 33.03 28.60
N GLN A 84 -32.51 33.66 28.49
CA GLN A 84 -32.16 34.87 29.22
C GLN A 84 -32.04 36.11 28.30
N GLU A 85 -32.22 36.00 27.02
CA GLU A 85 -31.99 37.07 26.05
C GLU A 85 -32.82 38.34 26.38
N SER A 86 -34.08 38.16 26.85
CA SER A 86 -34.98 39.25 27.16
C SER A 86 -34.53 40.11 28.33
N VAL A 87 -33.74 39.56 29.27
CA VAL A 87 -33.25 40.25 30.46
C VAL A 87 -31.82 40.79 30.29
N PHE A 88 -31.13 40.43 29.23
CA PHE A 88 -29.78 40.94 29.00
C PHE A 88 -29.75 42.38 28.47
N SER A 89 -28.77 43.15 28.94
CA SER A 89 -28.45 44.44 28.34
C SER A 89 -27.94 44.26 26.90
N PRO A 90 -27.99 45.32 26.06
CA PRO A 90 -27.47 45.23 24.69
C PRO A 90 -26.02 44.73 24.62
N GLN A 91 -25.16 45.23 25.54
CA GLN A 91 -23.75 44.81 25.60
C GLN A 91 -23.60 43.33 25.98
N MET A 92 -24.38 42.87 26.96
CA MET A 92 -24.37 41.47 27.39
C MET A 92 -24.84 40.52 26.27
N ARG A 93 -25.86 40.92 25.51
CA ARG A 93 -26.31 40.14 24.35
C ARG A 93 -25.21 39.99 23.29
N GLU A 94 -24.54 41.11 22.97
CA GLU A 94 -23.43 41.10 22.01
C GLU A 94 -22.27 40.22 22.47
N GLU A 95 -21.91 40.28 23.74
CA GLU A 95 -20.86 39.45 24.33
C GLU A 95 -21.21 37.95 24.26
N LYS A 96 -22.43 37.59 24.67
CA LYS A 96 -22.89 36.19 24.64
C LYS A 96 -22.97 35.64 23.22
N GLN A 97 -23.48 36.44 22.30
CA GLN A 97 -23.49 36.05 20.89
C GLN A 97 -22.08 35.86 20.30
N ARG A 98 -21.14 36.72 20.69
CA ARG A 98 -19.73 36.59 20.29
C ARG A 98 -19.13 35.31 20.89
N GLN A 99 -19.38 35.04 22.16
CA GLN A 99 -18.94 33.78 22.78
C GLN A 99 -19.48 32.55 22.05
N ILE A 100 -20.78 32.49 21.78
CA ILE A 100 -21.41 31.37 21.06
C ILE A 100 -20.77 31.18 19.69
N ARG A 101 -20.57 32.26 18.91
CA ARG A 101 -19.93 32.20 17.61
C ARG A 101 -18.50 31.66 17.69
N THR A 102 -17.74 32.10 18.71
CA THR A 102 -16.38 31.62 18.93
C THR A 102 -16.36 30.13 19.23
N GLU A 103 -17.22 29.65 20.13
CA GLU A 103 -17.29 28.23 20.49
C GLU A 103 -17.73 27.36 19.28
N GLN A 104 -18.68 27.84 18.46
CA GLN A 104 -19.06 27.16 17.24
C GLN A 104 -17.91 27.06 16.23
N GLN A 105 -17.13 28.13 16.08
CA GLN A 105 -15.94 28.14 15.22
C GLN A 105 -14.87 27.20 15.75
N THR A 106 -14.65 27.19 17.06
CA THR A 106 -13.70 26.28 17.71
C THR A 106 -14.10 24.82 17.50
N LEU A 107 -15.37 24.49 17.69
CA LEU A 107 -15.88 23.13 17.43
C LEU A 107 -15.67 22.71 15.97
N GLN A 108 -15.92 23.62 15.03
CA GLN A 108 -15.71 23.33 13.61
C GLN A 108 -14.23 23.12 13.28
N ALA A 109 -13.34 23.98 13.84
CA ALA A 109 -11.90 23.81 13.67
C ALA A 109 -11.41 22.50 14.28
N ARG A 110 -11.91 22.13 15.48
CA ARG A 110 -11.53 20.88 16.14
C ARG A 110 -11.95 19.63 15.38
N ARG A 111 -13.11 19.66 14.70
CA ARG A 111 -13.52 18.56 13.81
C ARG A 111 -12.51 18.31 12.69
N LEU A 112 -12.09 19.36 11.99
CA LEU A 112 -11.11 19.26 10.91
C LEU A 112 -9.74 18.81 11.43
N GLU A 113 -9.34 19.29 12.60
CA GLU A 113 -8.09 18.86 13.25
C GLU A 113 -8.12 17.36 13.56
N ILE A 114 -9.21 16.87 14.19
CA ILE A 114 -9.39 15.46 14.52
C ILE A 114 -9.41 14.58 13.25
N GLU A 115 -10.04 15.02 12.17
CA GLU A 115 -10.01 14.29 10.90
C GLU A 115 -8.58 14.10 10.38
N ASN A 116 -7.75 15.14 10.47
CA ASN A 116 -6.35 15.07 10.08
C ASN A 116 -5.55 14.18 11.04
N GLU A 117 -5.70 14.39 12.36
CA GLU A 117 -5.02 13.57 13.39
C GLU A 117 -5.31 12.08 13.20
N LEU A 118 -6.57 11.70 12.94
CA LEU A 118 -6.96 10.32 12.72
C LEU A 118 -6.39 9.77 11.41
N GLY A 119 -6.32 10.58 10.35
CA GLY A 119 -5.68 10.19 9.10
C GLY A 119 -4.19 9.89 9.28
N ASP A 120 -3.46 10.78 9.95
CA ASP A 120 -2.04 10.60 10.24
C ASP A 120 -1.81 9.40 11.17
N ARG A 121 -2.66 9.23 12.17
CA ARG A 121 -2.58 8.12 13.12
C ARG A 121 -2.79 6.75 12.46
N GLN A 122 -3.75 6.66 11.56
CA GLN A 122 -3.97 5.44 10.79
C GLN A 122 -2.73 5.05 9.98
N GLN A 123 -2.12 6.03 9.28
CA GLN A 123 -0.90 5.79 8.52
C GLN A 123 0.26 5.38 9.43
N GLU A 124 0.43 6.03 10.58
CA GLU A 124 1.47 5.70 11.55
C GLU A 124 1.34 4.25 12.05
N LEU A 125 0.14 3.85 12.44
CA LEU A 125 -0.15 2.50 12.94
C LEU A 125 0.01 1.42 11.87
N LEU A 126 -0.33 1.73 10.62
CA LEU A 126 -0.27 0.79 9.51
C LEU A 126 1.15 0.64 8.94
N ARG A 127 1.95 1.69 8.99
CA ARG A 127 3.30 1.73 8.40
C ARG A 127 4.20 0.54 8.74
N PRO A 128 4.38 0.12 10.01
CA PRO A 128 5.26 -1.00 10.35
C PRO A 128 4.78 -2.33 9.73
N ILE A 129 3.47 -2.51 9.58
CA ILE A 129 2.90 -3.70 8.94
C ILE A 129 3.22 -3.68 7.44
N LEU A 130 3.02 -2.53 6.77
CA LEU A 130 3.32 -2.35 5.35
C LEU A 130 4.81 -2.57 5.06
N GLU A 131 5.71 -2.02 5.88
CA GLU A 131 7.16 -2.18 5.73
C GLU A 131 7.56 -3.66 5.86
N ARG A 132 7.03 -4.37 6.85
CA ARG A 132 7.30 -5.80 7.04
C ARG A 132 6.80 -6.65 5.87
N VAL A 133 5.59 -6.39 5.40
CA VAL A 133 5.02 -7.09 4.24
C VAL A 133 5.83 -6.78 2.98
N GLY A 134 6.16 -5.50 2.73
CA GLY A 134 6.99 -5.09 1.60
C GLY A 134 8.36 -5.77 1.59
N ASN A 135 9.02 -5.84 2.76
CA ASN A 135 10.31 -6.53 2.89
C ASN A 135 10.18 -8.03 2.61
N ALA A 136 9.11 -8.68 3.08
CA ALA A 136 8.88 -10.10 2.81
C ALA A 136 8.60 -10.37 1.32
N ILE A 137 7.87 -9.50 0.65
CA ILE A 137 7.64 -9.58 -0.80
C ILE A 137 8.97 -9.52 -1.55
N GLU A 138 9.83 -8.55 -1.21
CA GLU A 138 11.11 -8.37 -1.88
C GLU A 138 12.07 -9.55 -1.61
N GLN A 139 12.10 -10.09 -0.40
CA GLN A 139 12.86 -11.28 -0.07
C GLN A 139 12.41 -12.49 -0.90
N VAL A 140 11.10 -12.76 -0.95
CA VAL A 140 10.54 -13.87 -1.75
C VAL A 140 10.84 -13.65 -3.24
N ARG A 141 10.70 -12.42 -3.75
CA ARG A 141 11.01 -12.07 -5.13
C ARG A 141 12.46 -12.41 -5.46
N ALA A 142 13.40 -11.97 -4.62
CA ALA A 142 14.83 -12.19 -4.83
C ALA A 142 15.23 -13.67 -4.70
N GLU A 143 14.75 -14.38 -3.67
CA GLU A 143 15.07 -15.79 -3.45
C GLU A 143 14.57 -16.72 -4.56
N ARG A 144 13.42 -16.37 -5.15
CA ARG A 144 12.79 -17.15 -6.21
C ARG A 144 13.14 -16.67 -7.63
N ASN A 145 13.97 -15.61 -7.73
CA ASN A 145 14.34 -14.98 -8.99
C ASN A 145 13.11 -14.53 -9.82
N TYR A 146 12.05 -14.07 -9.16
CA TYR A 146 10.92 -13.49 -9.87
C TYR A 146 11.31 -12.12 -10.44
N SER A 147 10.98 -11.88 -11.71
CA SER A 147 11.28 -10.61 -12.37
C SER A 147 10.34 -9.50 -11.92
N MET A 148 9.06 -9.84 -11.65
CA MET A 148 8.04 -8.89 -11.23
C MET A 148 6.97 -9.59 -10.39
N VAL A 149 6.48 -8.86 -9.39
CA VAL A 149 5.36 -9.26 -8.53
C VAL A 149 4.26 -8.23 -8.70
N PHE A 150 3.06 -8.68 -9.05
CA PHE A 150 1.87 -7.84 -9.15
C PHE A 150 1.04 -7.95 -7.88
N ASP A 151 0.49 -6.83 -7.43
CA ASP A 151 -0.48 -6.83 -6.34
C ASP A 151 -1.89 -6.74 -6.91
N ILE A 152 -2.68 -7.81 -6.70
CA ILE A 152 -4.07 -7.86 -7.17
C ILE A 152 -5.07 -7.24 -6.19
N SER A 153 -4.62 -6.74 -5.04
CA SER A 153 -5.47 -5.97 -4.12
C SER A 153 -5.81 -4.59 -4.67
N THR A 154 -5.05 -4.13 -5.68
CA THR A 154 -5.28 -2.90 -6.42
C THR A 154 -5.92 -3.22 -7.78
N GLU A 155 -6.66 -2.27 -8.34
CA GLU A 155 -7.30 -2.43 -9.65
C GLU A 155 -6.25 -2.63 -10.76
N GLY A 156 -6.56 -3.50 -11.74
CA GLY A 156 -5.76 -3.66 -12.95
C GLY A 156 -5.52 -5.09 -13.42
N VAL A 157 -5.55 -6.10 -12.54
CA VAL A 157 -5.43 -7.51 -12.93
C VAL A 157 -6.83 -8.12 -13.04
N VAL A 158 -7.25 -8.46 -14.26
CA VAL A 158 -8.60 -8.99 -14.55
C VAL A 158 -8.64 -10.52 -14.44
N ALA A 159 -7.55 -11.20 -14.78
CA ALA A 159 -7.42 -12.65 -14.72
C ALA A 159 -5.95 -13.04 -14.60
N ALA A 160 -5.67 -14.08 -13.84
CA ALA A 160 -4.33 -14.65 -13.67
C ALA A 160 -4.46 -16.16 -13.42
N ASP A 161 -3.41 -16.92 -13.79
CA ASP A 161 -3.34 -18.34 -13.49
C ASP A 161 -3.10 -18.53 -11.98
N PRO A 162 -3.93 -19.34 -11.28
CA PRO A 162 -3.76 -19.58 -9.84
C PRO A 162 -2.39 -20.14 -9.44
N SER A 163 -1.69 -20.81 -10.36
CA SER A 163 -0.35 -21.33 -10.10
C SER A 163 0.72 -20.25 -9.92
N LEU A 164 0.42 -19.01 -10.33
CA LEU A 164 1.28 -17.83 -10.19
C LEU A 164 1.02 -17.05 -8.90
N ASP A 165 0.06 -17.49 -8.08
CA ASP A 165 -0.28 -16.85 -6.80
C ASP A 165 0.75 -17.20 -5.72
N ILE A 166 1.46 -16.19 -5.24
CA ILE A 166 2.45 -16.32 -4.15
C ILE A 166 1.97 -15.76 -2.82
N THR A 167 0.68 -15.44 -2.68
CA THR A 167 0.10 -14.85 -1.45
C THR A 167 0.45 -15.67 -0.20
N GLN A 168 0.24 -16.99 -0.26
CA GLN A 168 0.52 -17.88 0.87
C GLN A 168 2.01 -17.98 1.20
N LEU A 169 2.86 -17.96 0.17
CA LEU A 169 4.32 -18.00 0.34
C LEU A 169 4.84 -16.75 1.06
N VAL A 170 4.35 -15.56 0.66
CA VAL A 170 4.71 -14.29 1.30
C VAL A 170 4.14 -14.23 2.71
N ARG A 171 2.88 -14.66 2.92
CA ARG A 171 2.26 -14.71 4.26
C ARG A 171 3.07 -15.56 5.23
N ALA A 172 3.52 -16.74 4.82
CA ALA A 172 4.37 -17.60 5.63
C ALA A 172 5.71 -16.93 5.99
N ARG A 173 6.30 -16.15 5.08
CA ARG A 173 7.53 -15.40 5.31
C ARG A 173 7.33 -14.29 6.33
N VAL A 174 6.24 -13.52 6.25
CA VAL A 174 5.91 -12.46 7.21
C VAL A 174 5.73 -13.05 8.61
N GLY A 175 5.01 -14.19 8.74
CA GLY A 175 4.80 -14.88 10.01
C GLY A 175 6.06 -15.51 10.60
N GLY A 176 6.96 -16.06 9.77
CA GLY A 176 8.23 -16.66 10.19
C GLY A 176 9.25 -15.64 10.69
N GLY A 177 9.29 -14.44 10.12
CA GLY A 177 10.19 -13.37 10.56
C GLY A 177 9.88 -12.82 11.96
N ALA A 178 8.66 -12.97 12.44
CA ALA A 178 8.28 -12.58 13.81
C ALA A 178 8.87 -13.52 14.87
N ALA A 179 9.13 -14.79 14.52
CA ALA A 179 9.71 -15.77 15.44
C ALA A 179 11.22 -15.55 15.64
N ASP A 180 11.93 -15.10 14.62
CA ASP A 180 13.39 -14.89 14.68
C ASP A 180 13.77 -13.63 15.48
N THR A 181 12.93 -12.60 15.50
CA THR A 181 13.19 -11.38 16.30
C THR A 181 12.92 -11.57 17.80
N ALA A 182 12.01 -12.46 18.16
CA ALA A 182 11.72 -12.79 19.57
C ALA A 182 12.82 -13.64 20.23
N SER A 183 13.63 -14.36 19.43
CA SER A 183 14.72 -15.22 19.91
C SER A 183 16.07 -14.52 20.06
N SER A 184 16.18 -13.25 19.66
CA SER A 184 17.46 -12.51 19.58
C SER A 184 17.64 -11.45 20.67
N GLN A 185 16.84 -11.47 21.75
CA GLN A 185 17.14 -10.63 22.93
C GLN A 185 17.88 -11.46 23.98
N PRO A 186 19.11 -11.04 24.35
CA PRO A 186 19.91 -11.67 25.37
C PRO A 186 19.37 -11.44 26.79
#